data_edc8e6949949661c1bf01100a8232345
#
_entry.id   edc8e6949949661c1bf01100a8232345
#
_cell.length_a   1.000
_cell.length_b   1.000
_cell.length_c   1.000
_cell.angle_alpha   90.00
_cell.angle_beta   90.00
_cell.angle_gamma   90.00
#
_symmetry.space_group_name_H-M   'P 1'
#
loop_
_entity.id
_entity.type
_entity.pdbx_description
1 polymer ?
#
loop_
_entity_poly.entity_id
_entity_poly.type
_entity_poly.pdbx_seq_one_letter_code
_entity_poly.pdbx_strand_id
1 'polypeptide(L)'
;MSENFGYIDIILLAIMAGFILLRLRNTLGKGADNMPMQTKFTQNQVTEDFVKPTPVKETKKSKLEFEEKTFKQGAEAAYEIIINAFAKGDTKTLKGLTTKEIFKSFESIIKERNEKKITSELTFIGIKELKILDIKNEGTFYKVKTKFVSEIVNCLKDEKSEVIDGDPEKIKIVTDVWVFEKDLKNSDPTWYLTELSSEEETKH
;
A
#
# COMPACT_ATOMS: atom_id res chain seq x y z
N MET A 1 7.02 23.30 -24.38
CA MET A 1 6.09 22.26 -23.89
C MET A 1 6.54 21.93 -22.48
N SER A 2 5.97 22.61 -21.49
CA SER A 2 6.29 22.41 -20.07
C SER A 2 5.47 21.22 -19.57
N GLU A 3 6.18 20.14 -19.24
CA GLU A 3 5.58 19.02 -18.53
C GLU A 3 5.27 19.48 -17.11
N ASN A 4 4.00 19.82 -16.87
CA ASN A 4 3.50 20.00 -15.52
C ASN A 4 3.39 18.61 -14.88
N PHE A 5 4.45 18.18 -14.22
CA PHE A 5 4.38 17.14 -13.22
C PHE A 5 3.49 17.66 -12.09
N GLY A 6 2.26 17.17 -12.03
CA GLY A 6 1.31 17.64 -11.04
C GLY A 6 1.81 17.37 -9.62
N TYR A 7 1.62 18.34 -8.71
CA TYR A 7 1.98 18.21 -7.29
C TYR A 7 1.37 17.00 -6.60
N ILE A 8 0.33 16.37 -7.18
CA ILE A 8 -0.28 15.14 -6.67
C ILE A 8 0.61 13.93 -6.90
N ASP A 9 1.31 13.87 -8.04
CA ASP A 9 2.34 12.86 -8.26
C ASP A 9 3.50 13.11 -7.29
N ILE A 10 3.80 14.38 -6.97
CA ILE A 10 4.79 14.76 -5.95
C ILE A 10 4.29 14.43 -4.54
N ILE A 11 3.01 14.56 -4.23
CA ILE A 11 2.46 14.20 -2.91
C ILE A 11 2.44 12.68 -2.73
N LEU A 12 2.04 11.90 -3.75
CA LEU A 12 2.18 10.44 -3.74
C LEU A 12 3.65 10.01 -3.73
N LEU A 13 4.53 10.69 -4.49
CA LEU A 13 5.98 10.50 -4.47
C LEU A 13 6.61 10.95 -3.15
N ALA A 14 6.10 12.01 -2.50
CA ALA A 14 6.59 12.44 -1.18
C ALA A 14 6.18 11.46 -0.08
N ILE A 15 5.01 10.82 -0.19
CA ILE A 15 4.62 9.70 0.70
C ILE A 15 5.58 8.53 0.47
N MET A 16 5.89 8.18 -0.79
CA MET A 16 6.86 7.13 -1.12
C MET A 16 8.28 7.49 -0.67
N ALA A 17 8.76 8.69 -0.96
CA ALA A 17 10.09 9.14 -0.57
C ALA A 17 10.23 9.23 0.96
N GLY A 18 9.23 9.72 1.67
CA GLY A 18 9.19 9.74 3.13
C GLY A 18 9.19 8.34 3.73
N PHE A 19 8.46 7.40 3.13
CA PHE A 19 8.41 6.00 3.57
C PHE A 19 9.74 5.27 3.30
N ILE A 20 10.37 5.50 2.13
CA ILE A 20 11.69 4.94 1.79
C ILE A 20 12.76 5.50 2.73
N LEU A 21 12.73 6.81 3.04
CA LEU A 21 13.68 7.43 3.97
C LEU A 21 13.48 6.94 5.42
N LEU A 22 12.23 6.72 5.86
CA LEU A 22 11.93 6.14 7.17
C LEU A 22 12.36 4.67 7.25
N ARG A 23 12.19 3.89 6.17
CA ARG A 23 12.63 2.50 6.08
C ARG A 23 14.16 2.40 6.04
N LEU A 24 14.86 3.27 5.29
CA LEU A 24 16.31 3.36 5.26
C LEU A 24 16.88 3.79 6.61
N ARG A 25 16.26 4.75 7.31
CA ARG A 25 16.68 5.19 8.65
C ARG A 25 16.51 4.10 9.69
N ASN A 26 15.48 3.24 9.55
CA ASN A 26 15.24 2.12 10.47
C ASN A 26 16.16 0.91 10.20
N THR A 27 16.66 0.78 8.96
CA THR A 27 17.60 -0.31 8.57
C THR A 27 19.06 0.09 8.79
N LEU A 28 19.41 1.37 8.68
CA LEU A 28 20.76 1.89 8.89
C LEU A 28 21.09 2.23 10.37
N GLY A 29 20.07 2.22 11.24
CA GLY A 29 20.25 2.51 12.69
C GLY A 29 20.57 1.29 13.57
N LYS A 30 20.72 0.09 13.01
CA LYS A 30 21.12 -1.11 13.77
C LYS A 30 22.19 -1.89 13.02
N GLY A 31 23.45 -1.66 13.41
CA GLY A 31 24.50 -2.61 13.12
C GLY A 31 25.69 -2.07 12.33
N ALA A 32 26.49 -1.25 12.96
CA ALA A 32 27.92 -1.24 12.69
C ALA A 32 28.56 -2.05 13.81
N ASP A 33 28.70 -3.37 13.61
CA ASP A 33 29.84 -4.12 14.16
C ASP A 33 29.86 -5.54 13.59
N ASN A 34 31.06 -5.84 13.03
CA ASN A 34 31.61 -7.18 12.78
C ASN A 34 31.17 -7.98 11.54
N MET A 35 31.89 -7.73 10.46
CA MET A 35 32.28 -8.82 9.55
C MET A 35 33.39 -9.72 10.19
N PRO A 36 33.43 -11.02 9.88
CA PRO A 36 34.36 -11.45 8.87
C PRO A 36 33.81 -12.41 7.81
N MET A 37 34.30 -12.16 6.63
CA MET A 37 34.30 -12.92 5.40
C MET A 37 34.91 -14.31 5.58
N GLN A 38 34.19 -15.39 5.22
CA GLN A 38 34.84 -16.61 4.71
C GLN A 38 33.92 -17.37 3.75
N THR A 39 34.34 -17.32 2.50
CA THR A 39 33.98 -18.21 1.42
C THR A 39 34.42 -19.66 1.71
N LYS A 40 33.52 -20.63 1.60
CA LYS A 40 33.88 -21.99 1.18
C LYS A 40 32.74 -22.57 0.34
N PHE A 41 33.02 -22.66 -0.95
CA PHE A 41 32.36 -23.56 -1.88
C PHE A 41 32.68 -25.00 -1.44
N THR A 42 31.66 -25.81 -1.26
CA THR A 42 31.82 -27.26 -1.32
C THR A 42 30.67 -27.81 -2.14
N GLN A 43 31.07 -28.31 -3.28
CA GLN A 43 30.30 -29.11 -4.21
C GLN A 43 30.21 -30.52 -3.60
N ASN A 44 29.01 -31.04 -3.40
CA ASN A 44 28.84 -32.49 -3.24
C ASN A 44 27.61 -33.00 -3.97
N GLN A 45 27.89 -34.14 -4.57
CA GLN A 45 27.17 -34.84 -5.60
C GLN A 45 25.82 -35.43 -5.17
N VAL A 46 24.99 -35.61 -6.15
CA VAL A 46 23.74 -36.35 -6.28
C VAL A 46 23.87 -37.78 -5.80
N THR A 47 22.97 -38.24 -4.93
CA THR A 47 22.49 -39.60 -4.90
C THR A 47 20.97 -39.61 -4.76
N GLU A 48 20.33 -40.15 -5.80
CA GLU A 48 18.91 -40.49 -5.81
C GLU A 48 18.65 -41.65 -4.83
N ASP A 49 17.76 -41.38 -3.87
CA ASP A 49 17.10 -42.50 -3.16
C ASP A 49 15.58 -42.27 -3.17
N PHE A 50 14.92 -43.17 -3.90
CA PHE A 50 13.47 -43.26 -3.98
C PHE A 50 12.91 -43.67 -2.61
N VAL A 51 12.28 -42.78 -1.85
CA VAL A 51 11.48 -43.09 -0.69
C VAL A 51 10.00 -42.91 -1.03
N LYS A 52 9.24 -43.99 -0.96
CA LYS A 52 7.78 -44.06 -1.13
C LYS A 52 7.06 -43.07 -0.20
N PRO A 53 6.00 -42.41 -0.66
CA PRO A 53 5.22 -41.53 0.19
C PRO A 53 4.38 -42.33 1.17
N THR A 54 4.70 -42.22 2.44
CA THR A 54 3.80 -42.61 3.54
C THR A 54 2.71 -41.53 3.69
N PRO A 55 1.43 -41.89 3.85
CA PRO A 55 0.39 -40.90 4.03
C PRO A 55 0.53 -40.22 5.39
N VAL A 56 1.00 -38.98 5.37
CA VAL A 56 1.01 -38.12 6.54
C VAL A 56 -0.44 -37.75 6.87
N LYS A 57 -0.91 -38.19 8.01
CA LYS A 57 -2.19 -37.77 8.59
C LYS A 57 -2.24 -36.24 8.63
N GLU A 58 -3.17 -35.67 7.88
CA GLU A 58 -3.53 -34.25 7.94
C GLU A 58 -4.00 -33.94 9.37
N THR A 59 -3.11 -33.32 10.13
CA THR A 59 -3.50 -32.60 11.34
C THR A 59 -4.37 -31.43 10.89
N LYS A 60 -5.64 -31.45 11.30
CA LYS A 60 -6.59 -30.33 11.16
C LYS A 60 -6.01 -29.08 11.81
N LYS A 61 -5.18 -28.34 11.10
CA LYS A 61 -4.97 -26.92 11.36
C LYS A 61 -6.24 -26.23 10.86
N SER A 62 -6.92 -25.51 11.73
CA SER A 62 -7.97 -24.58 11.36
C SER A 62 -7.38 -23.54 10.41
N LYS A 63 -7.38 -23.85 9.13
CA LYS A 63 -7.01 -22.95 8.05
C LYS A 63 -8.17 -21.98 7.96
N LEU A 64 -8.03 -20.78 8.52
CA LEU A 64 -8.84 -19.66 8.06
C LEU A 64 -8.54 -19.55 6.56
N GLU A 65 -9.44 -20.07 5.75
CA GLU A 65 -9.30 -20.09 4.31
C GLU A 65 -9.46 -18.64 3.83
N PHE A 66 -8.42 -18.12 3.15
CA PHE A 66 -8.48 -16.79 2.57
C PHE A 66 -9.57 -16.77 1.50
N GLU A 67 -10.61 -16.00 1.73
CA GLU A 67 -11.74 -15.87 0.80
C GLU A 67 -11.50 -14.66 -0.12
N GLU A 68 -10.95 -14.94 -1.30
CA GLU A 68 -10.55 -13.92 -2.28
C GLU A 68 -11.69 -12.97 -2.67
N LYS A 69 -12.90 -13.52 -2.86
CA LYS A 69 -14.07 -12.71 -3.27
C LYS A 69 -14.44 -11.69 -2.20
N THR A 70 -14.55 -12.14 -0.95
CA THR A 70 -14.86 -11.27 0.18
C THR A 70 -13.77 -10.22 0.40
N PHE A 71 -12.49 -10.63 0.27
CA PHE A 71 -11.38 -9.69 0.34
C PHE A 71 -11.48 -8.62 -0.75
N LYS A 72 -11.69 -8.99 -2.01
CA LYS A 72 -11.78 -8.01 -3.12
C LYS A 72 -12.87 -6.98 -2.89
N GLN A 73 -14.06 -7.41 -2.49
CA GLN A 73 -15.16 -6.49 -2.17
C GLN A 73 -14.80 -5.52 -1.03
N GLY A 74 -14.17 -6.04 0.03
CA GLY A 74 -13.70 -5.20 1.14
C GLY A 74 -12.58 -4.24 0.73
N ALA A 75 -11.66 -4.68 -0.12
CA ALA A 75 -10.54 -3.88 -0.61
C ALA A 75 -10.99 -2.74 -1.53
N GLU A 76 -12.00 -2.98 -2.40
CA GLU A 76 -12.63 -1.95 -3.24
C GLU A 76 -13.28 -0.87 -2.38
N ALA A 77 -14.10 -1.28 -1.41
CA ALA A 77 -14.74 -0.33 -0.49
C ALA A 77 -13.71 0.45 0.35
N ALA A 78 -12.68 -0.23 0.87
CA ALA A 78 -11.62 0.41 1.64
C ALA A 78 -10.82 1.41 0.80
N TYR A 79 -10.50 1.07 -0.45
CA TYR A 79 -9.80 1.98 -1.38
C TYR A 79 -10.59 3.28 -1.56
N GLU A 80 -11.86 3.21 -1.94
CA GLU A 80 -12.72 4.38 -2.12
C GLU A 80 -12.82 5.22 -0.86
N ILE A 81 -13.07 4.57 0.29
CA ILE A 81 -13.19 5.28 1.58
C ILE A 81 -11.89 5.99 1.93
N ILE A 82 -10.74 5.34 1.79
CA ILE A 82 -9.44 5.89 2.17
C ILE A 82 -9.08 7.10 1.29
N ILE A 83 -9.21 7.01 -0.04
CA ILE A 83 -8.86 8.13 -0.93
C ILE A 83 -9.79 9.34 -0.71
N ASN A 84 -11.10 9.11 -0.51
CA ASN A 84 -12.05 10.16 -0.19
C ASN A 84 -11.78 10.79 1.19
N ALA A 85 -11.49 9.98 2.21
CA ALA A 85 -11.16 10.46 3.55
C ALA A 85 -9.86 11.29 3.53
N PHE A 86 -8.85 10.84 2.78
CA PHE A 86 -7.59 11.58 2.62
C PHE A 86 -7.81 12.92 1.91
N ALA A 87 -8.57 12.96 0.83
CA ALA A 87 -8.90 14.19 0.13
C ALA A 87 -9.62 15.19 1.05
N LYS A 88 -10.61 14.73 1.82
CA LYS A 88 -11.39 15.54 2.76
C LYS A 88 -10.65 15.89 4.05
N GLY A 89 -9.51 15.25 4.34
CA GLY A 89 -8.80 15.41 5.61
C GLY A 89 -9.50 14.72 6.80
N ASP A 90 -10.31 13.70 6.56
CA ASP A 90 -11.00 12.92 7.61
C ASP A 90 -10.03 11.93 8.27
N THR A 91 -9.28 12.46 9.23
CA THR A 91 -8.30 11.68 10.00
C THR A 91 -8.94 10.58 10.85
N LYS A 92 -10.21 10.73 11.24
CA LYS A 92 -10.93 9.72 12.05
C LYS A 92 -11.15 8.44 11.21
N THR A 93 -11.66 8.59 10.01
CA THR A 93 -11.88 7.47 9.09
C THR A 93 -10.54 6.81 8.70
N LEU A 94 -9.52 7.61 8.38
CA LEU A 94 -8.19 7.10 8.04
C LEU A 94 -7.57 6.26 9.17
N LYS A 95 -7.70 6.71 10.43
CA LYS A 95 -7.21 5.98 11.60
C LYS A 95 -7.86 4.61 11.77
N GLY A 96 -9.10 4.44 11.34
CA GLY A 96 -9.84 3.18 11.42
C GLY A 96 -9.48 2.16 10.33
N LEU A 97 -8.81 2.58 9.25
CA LEU A 97 -8.54 1.74 8.08
C LEU A 97 -7.05 1.60 7.74
N THR A 98 -6.17 2.24 8.50
CA THR A 98 -4.73 2.24 8.23
C THR A 98 -3.93 1.85 9.46
N THR A 99 -2.74 1.29 9.25
CA THR A 99 -1.79 1.08 10.34
C THR A 99 -1.31 2.43 10.89
N LYS A 100 -0.75 2.41 12.08
CA LYS A 100 -0.26 3.61 12.76
C LYS A 100 0.79 4.38 11.94
N GLU A 101 1.62 3.66 11.20
CA GLU A 101 2.67 4.22 10.35
C GLU A 101 2.06 4.97 9.17
N ILE A 102 1.14 4.35 8.45
CA ILE A 102 0.43 4.97 7.33
C ILE A 102 -0.42 6.15 7.80
N PHE A 103 -1.13 5.98 8.93
CA PHE A 103 -1.92 7.06 9.52
C PHE A 103 -1.08 8.31 9.79
N LYS A 104 0.09 8.16 10.42
CA LYS A 104 0.98 9.30 10.70
C LYS A 104 1.43 10.02 9.43
N SER A 105 1.70 9.27 8.36
CA SER A 105 2.08 9.85 7.06
C SER A 105 0.93 10.66 6.48
N PHE A 106 -0.27 10.12 6.47
CA PHE A 106 -1.47 10.84 6.01
C PHE A 106 -1.77 12.07 6.86
N GLU A 107 -1.73 11.94 8.18
CA GLU A 107 -1.96 13.04 9.12
C GLU A 107 -0.98 14.20 8.89
N SER A 108 0.32 13.88 8.68
CA SER A 108 1.34 14.89 8.39
C SER A 108 1.05 15.68 7.12
N ILE A 109 0.64 14.99 6.04
CA ILE A 109 0.33 15.62 4.76
C ILE A 109 -0.94 16.46 4.85
N ILE A 110 -1.97 15.96 5.51
CA ILE A 110 -3.22 16.69 5.74
C ILE A 110 -2.93 17.97 6.55
N LYS A 111 -2.09 17.86 7.57
CA LYS A 111 -1.68 19.02 8.40
C LYS A 111 -0.93 20.06 7.56
N GLU A 112 0.07 19.65 6.78
CA GLU A 112 0.83 20.54 5.90
C GLU A 112 -0.08 21.25 4.87
N ARG A 113 -1.00 20.49 4.26
CA ARG A 113 -1.98 21.03 3.33
C ARG A 113 -2.87 22.08 3.98
N ASN A 114 -3.35 21.82 5.21
CA ASN A 114 -4.17 22.76 5.97
C ASN A 114 -3.39 24.01 6.37
N GLU A 115 -2.11 23.88 6.77
CA GLU A 115 -1.25 25.03 7.08
C GLU A 115 -1.01 25.93 5.86
N LYS A 116 -0.93 25.33 4.67
CA LYS A 116 -0.84 26.05 3.40
C LYS A 116 -2.20 26.54 2.87
N LYS A 117 -3.29 26.26 3.58
CA LYS A 117 -4.68 26.57 3.18
C LYS A 117 -5.05 26.00 1.80
N ILE A 118 -4.52 24.82 1.50
CA ILE A 118 -4.81 24.11 0.26
C ILE A 118 -5.97 23.15 0.49
N THR A 119 -6.98 23.22 -0.37
CA THR A 119 -8.12 22.30 -0.39
C THR A 119 -7.94 21.28 -1.50
N SER A 120 -8.19 20.02 -1.21
CA SER A 120 -8.19 18.93 -2.19
C SER A 120 -9.63 18.57 -2.53
N GLU A 121 -9.95 18.60 -3.80
CA GLU A 121 -11.22 18.10 -4.32
C GLU A 121 -10.94 16.82 -5.11
N LEU A 122 -11.67 15.76 -4.78
CA LEU A 122 -11.56 14.46 -5.41
C LEU A 122 -12.95 13.88 -5.65
N THR A 123 -13.19 13.45 -6.88
CA THR A 123 -14.35 12.65 -7.26
C THR A 123 -13.86 11.28 -7.71
N PHE A 124 -14.21 10.25 -6.96
CA PHE A 124 -13.97 8.87 -7.34
C PHE A 124 -15.06 8.44 -8.33
N ILE A 125 -14.65 7.94 -9.51
CA ILE A 125 -15.57 7.46 -10.55
C ILE A 125 -15.76 5.98 -10.42
N GLY A 126 -14.66 5.21 -10.24
CA GLY A 126 -14.74 3.77 -10.07
C GLY A 126 -13.40 3.05 -10.25
N ILE A 127 -13.38 1.76 -9.93
CA ILE A 127 -12.25 0.87 -10.16
C ILE A 127 -12.44 0.17 -11.50
N LYS A 128 -11.45 0.31 -12.40
CA LYS A 128 -11.41 -0.40 -13.69
C LYS A 128 -10.84 -1.81 -13.54
N GLU A 129 -9.83 -1.96 -12.69
CA GLU A 129 -9.18 -3.23 -12.44
C GLU A 129 -8.78 -3.33 -10.97
N LEU A 130 -9.07 -4.48 -10.36
CA LEU A 130 -8.52 -4.89 -9.08
C LEU A 130 -7.88 -6.28 -9.25
N LYS A 131 -6.57 -6.36 -8.98
CA LYS A 131 -5.81 -7.61 -9.10
C LYS A 131 -5.01 -7.86 -7.83
N ILE A 132 -5.17 -9.06 -7.26
CA ILE A 132 -4.29 -9.52 -6.19
C ILE A 132 -2.97 -9.94 -6.83
N LEU A 133 -1.87 -9.33 -6.37
CA LEU A 133 -0.52 -9.59 -6.87
C LEU A 133 0.20 -10.63 -6.03
N ASP A 134 -0.04 -10.64 -4.71
CA ASP A 134 0.63 -11.55 -3.78
C ASP A 134 -0.20 -11.73 -2.51
N ILE A 135 -0.11 -12.92 -1.91
CA ILE A 135 -0.74 -13.25 -0.63
C ILE A 135 0.29 -13.92 0.25
N LYS A 136 0.60 -13.31 1.40
CA LYS A 136 1.53 -13.85 2.39
C LYS A 136 0.84 -14.16 3.69
N ASN A 137 1.19 -15.30 4.27
CA ASN A 137 0.84 -15.64 5.63
C ASN A 137 2.09 -15.54 6.50
N GLU A 138 2.18 -14.47 7.30
CA GLU A 138 3.30 -14.19 8.18
C GLU A 138 2.92 -14.55 9.64
N GLY A 139 2.68 -15.82 9.90
CA GLY A 139 2.39 -16.34 11.22
C GLY A 139 1.01 -15.96 11.74
N THR A 140 0.87 -14.75 12.30
CA THR A 140 -0.40 -14.25 12.85
C THR A 140 -1.10 -13.26 11.93
N PHE A 141 -0.48 -12.88 10.84
CA PHE A 141 -1.01 -11.90 9.90
C PHE A 141 -1.14 -12.48 8.50
N TYR A 142 -2.23 -12.14 7.82
CA TYR A 142 -2.29 -12.18 6.37
C TYR A 142 -1.89 -10.81 5.82
N LYS A 143 -1.05 -10.82 4.77
CA LYS A 143 -0.75 -9.65 3.97
C LYS A 143 -1.15 -9.90 2.52
N VAL A 144 -1.93 -9.01 1.95
CA VAL A 144 -2.40 -9.12 0.57
C VAL A 144 -1.96 -7.88 -0.20
N LYS A 145 -1.10 -8.10 -1.21
CA LYS A 145 -0.66 -7.06 -2.13
C LYS A 145 -1.63 -6.98 -3.30
N THR A 146 -2.20 -5.82 -3.52
CA THR A 146 -3.30 -5.60 -4.46
C THR A 146 -2.99 -4.41 -5.35
N LYS A 147 -3.18 -4.58 -6.67
CA LYS A 147 -3.13 -3.51 -7.66
C LYS A 147 -4.54 -3.01 -7.92
N PHE A 148 -4.70 -1.69 -7.91
CA PHE A 148 -5.91 -0.98 -8.30
C PHE A 148 -5.61 -0.13 -9.53
N VAL A 149 -6.49 -0.16 -10.52
CA VAL A 149 -6.56 0.82 -11.59
C VAL A 149 -7.90 1.52 -11.44
N SER A 150 -7.88 2.80 -11.12
CA SER A 150 -9.08 3.59 -10.83
C SER A 150 -9.19 4.80 -11.74
N GLU A 151 -10.40 5.30 -11.88
CA GLU A 151 -10.72 6.58 -12.52
C GLU A 151 -11.13 7.58 -11.47
N ILE A 152 -10.47 8.72 -11.47
CA ILE A 152 -10.73 9.83 -10.57
C ILE A 152 -10.73 11.15 -11.34
N VAL A 153 -11.40 12.15 -10.78
CA VAL A 153 -11.18 13.58 -11.09
C VAL A 153 -10.65 14.21 -9.83
N ASN A 154 -9.55 14.94 -9.93
CA ASN A 154 -8.97 15.58 -8.75
C ASN A 154 -8.28 16.90 -9.08
N CYS A 155 -8.37 17.86 -8.16
CA CYS A 155 -7.60 19.09 -8.20
C CYS A 155 -7.28 19.59 -6.78
N LEU A 156 -6.26 20.42 -6.70
CA LEU A 156 -5.92 21.20 -5.52
C LEU A 156 -6.25 22.67 -5.77
N LYS A 157 -6.84 23.33 -4.78
CA LYS A 157 -7.19 24.75 -4.81
C LYS A 157 -6.51 25.48 -3.66
N ASP A 158 -6.09 26.70 -3.93
CA ASP A 158 -5.55 27.62 -2.91
C ASP A 158 -6.66 28.29 -2.07
N GLU A 159 -6.26 29.17 -1.16
CA GLU A 159 -7.17 29.96 -0.32
C GLU A 159 -8.19 30.79 -1.12
N LYS A 160 -7.86 31.17 -2.35
CA LYS A 160 -8.73 31.94 -3.25
C LYS A 160 -9.63 31.06 -4.11
N SER A 161 -9.59 29.74 -3.91
CA SER A 161 -10.28 28.73 -4.74
C SER A 161 -9.75 28.66 -6.18
N GLU A 162 -8.54 29.15 -6.44
CA GLU A 162 -7.87 28.98 -7.73
C GLU A 162 -7.25 27.60 -7.81
N VAL A 163 -7.38 26.91 -8.94
CA VAL A 163 -6.78 25.62 -9.17
C VAL A 163 -5.27 25.79 -9.29
N ILE A 164 -4.51 25.21 -8.35
CA ILE A 164 -3.05 25.25 -8.32
C ILE A 164 -2.42 23.97 -8.84
N ASP A 165 -3.20 22.88 -8.90
CA ASP A 165 -2.77 21.59 -9.43
C ASP A 165 -3.96 20.71 -9.80
N GLY A 166 -3.75 19.78 -10.76
CA GLY A 166 -4.79 18.91 -11.28
C GLY A 166 -5.75 19.62 -12.23
N ASP A 167 -6.86 18.93 -12.54
CA ASP A 167 -7.89 19.44 -13.45
C ASP A 167 -9.27 18.93 -12.99
N PRO A 168 -10.18 19.84 -12.58
CA PRO A 168 -11.49 19.46 -12.05
C PRO A 168 -12.45 18.88 -13.10
N GLU A 169 -12.12 18.96 -14.39
CA GLU A 169 -12.97 18.46 -15.47
C GLU A 169 -12.39 17.20 -16.15
N LYS A 170 -11.13 16.86 -15.82
CA LYS A 170 -10.44 15.78 -16.51
C LYS A 170 -10.40 14.50 -15.69
N ILE A 171 -10.87 13.41 -16.30
CA ILE A 171 -10.71 12.06 -15.74
C ILE A 171 -9.24 11.64 -15.84
N LYS A 172 -8.67 11.21 -14.73
CA LYS A 172 -7.32 10.64 -14.62
C LYS A 172 -7.44 9.16 -14.30
N ILE A 173 -6.62 8.34 -14.95
CA ILE A 173 -6.42 6.93 -14.59
C ILE A 173 -5.25 6.86 -13.63
N VAL A 174 -5.47 6.24 -12.48
CA VAL A 174 -4.45 6.08 -11.44
C VAL A 174 -4.21 4.58 -11.21
N THR A 175 -2.94 4.19 -11.12
CA THR A 175 -2.54 2.83 -10.80
C THR A 175 -1.82 2.83 -9.46
N ASP A 176 -2.42 2.17 -8.49
CA ASP A 176 -1.90 2.04 -7.13
C ASP A 176 -1.64 0.59 -6.76
N VAL A 177 -0.59 0.36 -5.99
CA VAL A 177 -0.29 -0.95 -5.40
C VAL A 177 -0.30 -0.81 -3.88
N TRP A 178 -1.31 -1.40 -3.26
CA TRP A 178 -1.53 -1.35 -1.82
C TRP A 178 -1.34 -2.71 -1.17
N VAL A 179 -0.85 -2.72 0.06
CA VAL A 179 -0.77 -3.93 0.88
C VAL A 179 -1.72 -3.77 2.05
N PHE A 180 -2.66 -4.71 2.16
CA PHE A 180 -3.55 -4.84 3.30
C PHE A 180 -3.08 -5.94 4.24
N GLU A 181 -3.23 -5.69 5.53
CA GLU A 181 -2.89 -6.62 6.60
C GLU A 181 -4.10 -6.94 7.47
N LYS A 182 -4.24 -8.20 7.87
CA LYS A 182 -5.25 -8.65 8.83
C LYS A 182 -4.62 -9.52 9.89
N ASP A 183 -4.87 -9.19 11.16
CA ASP A 183 -4.48 -10.03 12.31
C ASP A 183 -5.46 -11.21 12.45
N LEU A 184 -4.93 -12.43 12.33
CA LEU A 184 -5.70 -13.67 12.44
C LEU A 184 -6.10 -14.02 13.88
N LYS A 185 -5.47 -13.40 14.87
CA LYS A 185 -5.79 -13.57 16.28
C LYS A 185 -6.89 -12.65 16.74
N ASN A 186 -7.13 -11.58 15.99
CA ASN A 186 -8.16 -10.59 16.29
C ASN A 186 -9.48 -11.04 15.66
N SER A 187 -10.58 -10.96 16.41
CA SER A 187 -11.93 -11.17 15.87
C SER A 187 -12.42 -10.04 14.97
N ASP A 188 -11.70 -8.91 14.92
CA ASP A 188 -12.00 -7.80 14.03
C ASP A 188 -11.84 -8.24 12.57
N PRO A 189 -12.87 -8.15 11.73
CA PRO A 189 -12.81 -8.52 10.33
C PRO A 189 -12.03 -7.52 9.47
N THR A 190 -11.62 -6.37 10.02
CA THR A 190 -11.02 -5.25 9.29
C THR A 190 -9.66 -5.60 8.72
N TRP A 191 -9.46 -5.22 7.47
CA TRP A 191 -8.18 -5.18 6.80
C TRP A 191 -7.60 -3.78 6.90
N TYR A 192 -6.37 -3.66 7.38
CA TYR A 192 -5.69 -2.37 7.55
C TYR A 192 -4.70 -2.14 6.43
N LEU A 193 -4.73 -0.96 5.82
CA LEU A 193 -3.70 -0.54 4.87
C LEU A 193 -2.36 -0.39 5.59
N THR A 194 -1.34 -1.11 5.15
CA THR A 194 0.00 -1.13 5.77
C THR A 194 1.10 -0.63 4.85
N GLU A 195 0.92 -0.74 3.53
CA GLU A 195 1.88 -0.20 2.55
C GLU A 195 1.13 0.34 1.35
N LEU A 196 1.66 1.40 0.74
CA LEU A 196 1.16 1.94 -0.53
C LEU A 196 2.32 2.37 -1.41
N SER A 197 2.14 2.15 -2.71
CA SER A 197 3.04 2.58 -3.77
C SER A 197 2.23 2.86 -5.03
N SER A 198 2.71 3.74 -5.90
CA SER A 198 2.19 3.90 -7.26
C SER A 198 3.10 3.14 -8.23
N GLU A 199 2.54 2.55 -9.29
CA GLU A 199 3.35 2.15 -10.44
C GLU A 199 3.61 3.41 -11.26
N GLU A 200 4.88 3.83 -11.38
CA GLU A 200 5.26 4.79 -12.41
C GLU A 200 4.97 4.15 -13.77
N GLU A 201 4.23 4.86 -14.64
CA GLU A 201 4.17 4.48 -16.05
C GLU A 201 5.59 4.52 -16.61
N THR A 202 6.22 3.36 -16.75
CA THR A 202 7.41 3.23 -17.58
C THR A 202 6.97 3.52 -19.02
N LYS A 203 7.19 4.77 -19.43
CA LYS A 203 7.06 5.17 -20.84
C LYS A 203 8.05 4.33 -21.63
N HIS A 204 7.52 3.38 -22.41
CA HIS A 204 8.25 2.73 -23.51
C HIS A 204 8.24 3.64 -24.74
#